data_50555b2bd7ea147939c2bd43587b242f
#
_entry.id   50555b2bd7ea147939c2bd43587b242f
#
_cell.length_a   1.000
_cell.length_b   1.000
_cell.length_c   1.000
_cell.angle_alpha   90.00
_cell.angle_beta   90.00
_cell.angle_gamma   90.00
#
_symmetry.space_group_name_H-M   'P 1'
#
loop_
_entity.id
_entity.type
_entity.pdbx_description
1 polymer ?
#
loop_
_entity_poly.entity_id
_entity_poly.type
_entity_poly.pdbx_seq_one_letter_code
_entity_poly.pdbx_strand_id
1 'polypeptide(L)'
;MAEPTIHVLIDNTCDAPNTPNDAEFSQWTIAALAGLRARAEVSIGIVDEENSASLNMEYRGKNYATNVLSFPSDLPEDFDPPLLGDLALCAAVINKEAQEQNKTATAHWAHMVVHGCLHLLGFDHIDDAEADEMEAREITILRQLGFNNPYEFNTDK
;
A
#
# COMPACT_ATOMS: atom_id res chain seq x y z
N MET A 1 -3.05 24.53 15.08
CA MET A 1 -3.31 23.16 14.63
C MET A 1 -2.01 22.53 14.17
N ALA A 2 -1.67 21.39 14.72
CA ALA A 2 -0.41 20.76 14.34
C ALA A 2 -0.57 20.00 13.01
N GLU A 3 0.43 20.07 12.17
CA GLU A 3 0.44 19.29 10.95
C GLU A 3 0.65 17.81 11.28
N PRO A 4 0.06 16.90 10.49
CA PRO A 4 0.33 15.48 10.69
C PRO A 4 1.82 15.16 10.55
N THR A 5 2.31 14.29 11.39
CA THR A 5 3.70 13.84 11.35
C THR A 5 3.70 12.36 11.02
N ILE A 6 3.90 12.06 9.75
CA ILE A 6 3.94 10.69 9.25
C ILE A 6 5.36 10.40 8.80
N HIS A 7 5.97 9.41 9.41
CA HIS A 7 7.32 8.98 9.05
C HIS A 7 7.23 7.71 8.21
N VAL A 8 7.88 7.75 7.05
CA VAL A 8 7.89 6.60 6.15
C VAL A 8 9.33 6.14 5.98
N LEU A 9 9.59 4.90 6.36
CA LEU A 9 10.89 4.28 6.23
C LEU A 9 10.84 3.33 5.04
N ILE A 10 11.76 3.48 4.10
CA ILE A 10 11.73 2.71 2.88
C ILE A 10 13.01 1.89 2.76
N ASP A 11 12.83 0.58 2.59
CA ASP A 11 13.93 -0.36 2.41
C ASP A 11 13.76 -1.04 1.05
N ASN A 12 14.50 -0.57 0.06
CA ASN A 12 14.44 -1.13 -1.29
C ASN A 12 15.68 -1.97 -1.55
N THR A 13 15.54 -3.28 -1.38
CA THR A 13 16.63 -4.23 -1.64
C THR A 13 16.49 -4.90 -2.99
N CYS A 14 15.44 -4.58 -3.74
CA CYS A 14 15.11 -5.29 -4.96
C CYS A 14 15.67 -4.63 -6.22
N ASP A 15 15.75 -3.31 -6.23
CA ASP A 15 16.29 -2.53 -7.36
C ASP A 15 15.62 -2.86 -8.70
N ALA A 16 14.30 -3.08 -8.67
CA ALA A 16 13.53 -3.40 -9.87
C ALA A 16 13.22 -2.14 -10.69
N PRO A 17 13.05 -2.27 -12.01
CA PRO A 17 12.65 -1.12 -12.84
C PRO A 17 11.26 -0.61 -12.47
N ASN A 18 10.99 0.64 -12.79
CA ASN A 18 9.70 1.30 -12.56
C ASN A 18 9.31 1.41 -11.08
N THR A 19 10.25 1.23 -10.18
CA THR A 19 10.00 1.39 -8.75
C THR A 19 9.91 2.88 -8.41
N PRO A 20 8.85 3.30 -7.69
CA PRO A 20 8.74 4.70 -7.28
C PRO A 20 9.90 5.14 -6.38
N ASN A 21 10.12 6.45 -6.32
CA ASN A 21 11.15 6.99 -5.43
C ASN A 21 10.59 7.20 -4.03
N ASP A 22 11.47 7.55 -3.10
CA ASP A 22 11.08 7.71 -1.70
C ASP A 22 10.03 8.82 -1.51
N ALA A 23 10.14 9.90 -2.27
CA ALA A 23 9.18 11.01 -2.18
C ALA A 23 7.79 10.57 -2.59
N GLU A 24 7.68 9.74 -3.62
CA GLU A 24 6.39 9.21 -4.06
C GLU A 24 5.78 8.31 -3.02
N PHE A 25 6.55 7.37 -2.47
CA PHE A 25 6.04 6.49 -1.40
C PHE A 25 5.57 7.30 -0.20
N SER A 26 6.32 8.31 0.21
CA SER A 26 5.94 9.16 1.33
C SER A 26 4.66 9.92 1.04
N GLN A 27 4.54 10.51 -0.14
CA GLN A 27 3.34 11.25 -0.53
C GLN A 27 2.09 10.37 -0.49
N TRP A 28 2.19 9.17 -1.03
CA TRP A 28 1.04 8.26 -1.08
C TRP A 28 0.65 7.76 0.32
N THR A 29 1.64 7.46 1.15
CA THR A 29 1.40 7.01 2.52
C THR A 29 0.74 8.11 3.34
N ILE A 30 1.27 9.34 3.24
CA ILE A 30 0.70 10.48 3.95
C ILE A 30 -0.74 10.72 3.52
N ALA A 31 -1.02 10.65 2.20
CA ALA A 31 -2.37 10.83 1.69
C ALA A 31 -3.33 9.76 2.21
N ALA A 32 -2.86 8.51 2.29
CA ALA A 32 -3.69 7.41 2.77
C ALA A 32 -4.05 7.57 4.25
N LEU A 33 -3.15 8.13 5.05
CA LEU A 33 -3.35 8.25 6.50
C LEU A 33 -3.95 9.59 6.91
N ALA A 34 -3.98 10.57 6.01
CA ALA A 34 -4.47 11.91 6.33
C ALA A 34 -5.91 11.87 6.84
N GLY A 35 -6.18 12.58 7.91
CA GLY A 35 -7.50 12.61 8.51
C GLY A 35 -7.83 11.42 9.41
N LEU A 36 -7.02 10.37 9.34
CA LEU A 36 -7.24 9.16 10.14
C LEU A 36 -6.17 9.01 11.22
N ARG A 37 -4.97 9.49 10.96
CA ARG A 37 -3.87 9.48 11.93
C ARG A 37 -3.10 10.77 11.82
N ALA A 38 -2.87 11.42 12.95
CA ALA A 38 -2.06 12.64 13.00
C ALA A 38 -0.57 12.29 13.10
N ARG A 39 -0.25 11.18 13.74
CA ARG A 39 1.12 10.72 13.93
C ARG A 39 1.17 9.23 13.67
N ALA A 40 2.13 8.80 12.86
CA ALA A 40 2.33 7.38 12.61
C ALA A 40 3.69 7.14 11.95
N GLU A 41 4.19 5.93 12.08
CA GLU A 41 5.36 5.48 11.36
C GLU A 41 4.96 4.24 10.57
N VAL A 42 5.36 4.19 9.31
CA VAL A 42 5.09 3.05 8.42
C VAL A 42 6.41 2.65 7.77
N SER A 43 6.72 1.37 7.78
CA SER A 43 7.88 0.83 7.08
C SER A 43 7.43 0.17 5.79
N ILE A 44 8.11 0.48 4.69
CA ILE A 44 7.80 -0.08 3.38
C ILE A 44 9.03 -0.82 2.88
N GLY A 45 8.87 -2.12 2.64
CA GLY A 45 9.92 -2.92 2.03
C GLY A 45 9.54 -3.28 0.61
N ILE A 46 10.46 -3.10 -0.33
CA ILE A 46 10.28 -3.54 -1.71
C ILE A 46 11.06 -4.84 -1.86
N VAL A 47 10.37 -5.91 -2.23
CA VAL A 47 10.93 -7.25 -2.22
C VAL A 47 10.80 -7.90 -3.59
N ASP A 48 11.59 -8.96 -3.82
CA ASP A 48 11.47 -9.77 -5.02
C ASP A 48 10.42 -10.86 -4.84
N GLU A 49 10.19 -11.64 -5.89
CA GLU A 49 9.17 -12.68 -5.87
C GLU A 49 9.45 -13.78 -4.84
N GLU A 50 10.72 -14.16 -4.72
CA GLU A 50 11.11 -15.20 -3.76
C GLU A 50 10.82 -14.75 -2.32
N ASN A 51 11.20 -13.55 -1.98
CA ASN A 51 10.95 -13.00 -0.63
C ASN A 51 9.47 -12.79 -0.39
N SER A 52 8.73 -12.32 -1.41
CA SER A 52 7.28 -12.15 -1.28
C SER A 52 6.60 -13.49 -1.02
N ALA A 53 6.98 -14.54 -1.77
CA ALA A 53 6.41 -15.86 -1.59
C ALA A 53 6.73 -16.43 -0.21
N SER A 54 7.96 -16.21 0.29
CA SER A 54 8.34 -16.66 1.63
C SER A 54 7.53 -15.98 2.70
N LEU A 55 7.35 -14.67 2.61
CA LEU A 55 6.55 -13.91 3.57
C LEU A 55 5.09 -14.33 3.51
N ASN A 56 4.55 -14.51 2.31
CA ASN A 56 3.17 -14.92 2.12
C ASN A 56 2.92 -16.31 2.70
N MET A 57 3.87 -17.23 2.52
CA MET A 57 3.78 -18.57 3.10
C MET A 57 3.82 -18.51 4.62
N GLU A 58 4.73 -17.71 5.18
CA GLU A 58 4.91 -17.63 6.63
C GLU A 58 3.67 -17.03 7.32
N TYR A 59 3.08 -15.98 6.74
CA TYR A 59 2.01 -15.23 7.42
C TYR A 59 0.62 -15.60 6.96
N ARG A 60 0.44 -16.15 5.75
CA ARG A 60 -0.87 -16.45 5.20
C ARG A 60 -1.01 -17.90 4.72
N GLY A 61 0.05 -18.67 4.76
CA GLY A 61 0.03 -20.06 4.28
C GLY A 61 -0.12 -20.21 2.78
N LYS A 62 0.24 -19.16 2.02
CA LYS A 62 0.13 -19.16 0.56
C LYS A 62 1.50 -19.26 -0.07
N ASN A 63 1.72 -20.27 -0.91
CA ASN A 63 3.03 -20.54 -1.49
C ASN A 63 3.17 -19.87 -2.86
N TYR A 64 3.03 -18.54 -2.90
CA TYR A 64 3.23 -17.77 -4.12
C TYR A 64 3.47 -16.31 -3.77
N ALA A 65 4.11 -15.56 -4.68
CA ALA A 65 4.32 -14.13 -4.51
C ALA A 65 2.99 -13.37 -4.66
N THR A 66 2.84 -12.31 -3.88
CA THR A 66 1.66 -11.46 -3.95
C THR A 66 2.08 -9.99 -4.09
N ASN A 67 1.15 -9.12 -4.48
CA ASN A 67 1.48 -7.71 -4.73
C ASN A 67 1.84 -6.96 -3.46
N VAL A 68 1.02 -7.04 -2.42
CA VAL A 68 1.29 -6.34 -1.16
C VAL A 68 0.88 -7.20 0.02
N LEU A 69 1.72 -7.18 1.06
CA LEU A 69 1.41 -7.78 2.36
C LEU A 69 1.46 -6.67 3.40
N SER A 70 0.46 -6.65 4.27
CA SER A 70 0.37 -5.66 5.34
C SER A 70 0.52 -6.35 6.69
N PHE A 71 1.44 -5.86 7.50
CA PHE A 71 1.74 -6.43 8.82
C PHE A 71 1.47 -5.37 9.89
N PRO A 72 0.24 -5.33 10.44
CA PRO A 72 -0.05 -4.35 11.50
C PRO A 72 0.87 -4.56 12.70
N SER A 73 1.23 -3.45 13.34
CA SER A 73 2.11 -3.49 14.50
C SER A 73 1.38 -4.01 15.74
N ASP A 74 2.09 -4.78 16.56
CA ASP A 74 1.59 -5.23 17.85
C ASP A 74 1.94 -4.27 18.98
N LEU A 75 2.65 -3.18 18.68
CA LEU A 75 3.06 -2.23 19.71
C LEU A 75 1.87 -1.42 20.20
N PRO A 76 1.86 -1.02 21.49
CA PRO A 76 0.78 -0.18 22.03
C PRO A 76 0.67 1.15 21.26
N GLU A 77 -0.55 1.68 21.18
CA GLU A 77 -0.80 2.93 20.47
C GLU A 77 -0.09 4.12 21.11
N ASP A 78 0.20 4.04 22.41
CA ASP A 78 0.92 5.10 23.11
C ASP A 78 2.42 5.03 22.92
N PHE A 79 2.92 4.05 22.19
CA PHE A 79 4.32 3.99 21.77
C PHE A 79 4.62 5.20 20.89
N ASP A 80 5.75 5.89 21.12
CA ASP A 80 6.03 7.16 20.44
C ASP A 80 7.32 7.08 19.65
N PRO A 81 7.28 7.27 18.31
CA PRO A 81 6.08 7.48 17.49
C PRO A 81 5.28 6.19 17.33
N PRO A 82 3.96 6.30 17.12
CA PRO A 82 3.15 5.08 16.97
C PRO A 82 3.51 4.36 15.68
N LEU A 83 4.00 3.13 15.81
CA LEU A 83 4.32 2.30 14.65
C LEU A 83 3.02 1.64 14.17
N LEU A 84 2.55 2.04 13.00
CA LEU A 84 1.33 1.50 12.43
C LEU A 84 1.54 0.10 11.88
N GLY A 85 2.66 -0.14 11.23
CA GLY A 85 3.01 -1.45 10.71
C GLY A 85 3.96 -1.39 9.53
N ASP A 86 4.06 -2.53 8.85
CA ASP A 86 4.96 -2.72 7.72
C ASP A 86 4.19 -3.13 6.48
N LEU A 87 4.66 -2.68 5.32
CA LEU A 87 4.18 -3.14 4.02
C LEU A 87 5.33 -3.83 3.30
N ALA A 88 5.05 -4.98 2.70
CA ALA A 88 5.98 -5.63 1.78
C ALA A 88 5.36 -5.60 0.38
N LEU A 89 6.01 -4.87 -0.53
CA LEU A 89 5.54 -4.66 -1.89
C LEU A 89 6.42 -5.46 -2.85
N CYS A 90 5.81 -6.33 -3.65
CA CYS A 90 6.55 -7.12 -4.61
C CYS A 90 6.58 -6.41 -5.96
N ALA A 91 7.75 -5.86 -6.30
CA ALA A 91 7.91 -5.07 -7.51
C ALA A 91 7.51 -5.84 -8.77
N ALA A 92 7.96 -7.09 -8.89
CA ALA A 92 7.68 -7.88 -10.09
C ALA A 92 6.18 -8.11 -10.29
N VAL A 93 5.45 -8.44 -9.21
CA VAL A 93 4.01 -8.68 -9.29
C VAL A 93 3.27 -7.40 -9.60
N ILE A 94 3.62 -6.29 -8.92
CA ILE A 94 2.94 -5.00 -9.14
C ILE A 94 3.13 -4.53 -10.58
N ASN A 95 4.35 -4.60 -11.10
CA ASN A 95 4.63 -4.18 -12.48
C ASN A 95 3.90 -5.05 -13.49
N LYS A 96 3.84 -6.35 -13.25
CA LYS A 96 3.12 -7.27 -14.13
C LYS A 96 1.62 -6.98 -14.13
N GLU A 97 1.04 -6.76 -12.95
CA GLU A 97 -0.37 -6.42 -12.84
C GLU A 97 -0.70 -5.12 -13.56
N ALA A 98 0.17 -4.13 -13.46
CA ALA A 98 -0.03 -2.86 -14.15
C ALA A 98 -0.15 -3.09 -15.65
N GLN A 99 0.73 -3.90 -16.22
CA GLN A 99 0.66 -4.23 -17.65
C GLN A 99 -0.63 -4.97 -17.99
N GLU A 100 -1.00 -5.96 -17.18
CA GLU A 100 -2.19 -6.76 -17.43
C GLU A 100 -3.47 -5.94 -17.36
N GLN A 101 -3.48 -4.92 -16.51
CA GLN A 101 -4.66 -4.07 -16.30
C GLN A 101 -4.63 -2.79 -17.15
N ASN A 102 -3.64 -2.64 -18.00
CA ASN A 102 -3.45 -1.44 -18.84
C ASN A 102 -3.39 -0.16 -18.01
N LYS A 103 -2.69 -0.24 -16.88
CA LYS A 103 -2.43 0.92 -16.01
C LYS A 103 -0.97 1.31 -16.10
N THR A 104 -0.67 2.58 -15.81
CA THR A 104 0.72 2.97 -15.66
C THR A 104 1.28 2.29 -14.41
N ALA A 105 2.57 2.01 -14.41
CA ALA A 105 3.21 1.44 -13.23
C ALA A 105 2.99 2.33 -12.01
N THR A 106 3.21 3.64 -12.16
CA THR A 106 3.04 4.60 -11.07
C THR A 106 1.66 4.54 -10.45
N ALA A 107 0.61 4.49 -11.27
CA ALA A 107 -0.77 4.42 -10.77
C ALA A 107 -1.01 3.14 -9.97
N HIS A 108 -0.50 2.02 -10.45
CA HIS A 108 -0.72 0.75 -9.76
C HIS A 108 0.09 0.67 -8.47
N TRP A 109 1.31 1.17 -8.48
CA TRP A 109 2.12 1.26 -7.25
C TRP A 109 1.42 2.12 -6.20
N ALA A 110 0.88 3.28 -6.62
CA ALA A 110 0.15 4.15 -5.71
C ALA A 110 -1.06 3.43 -5.10
N HIS A 111 -1.80 2.70 -5.93
CA HIS A 111 -2.95 1.91 -5.47
C HIS A 111 -2.54 0.88 -4.42
N MET A 112 -1.42 0.18 -4.64
CA MET A 112 -0.97 -0.84 -3.70
C MET A 112 -0.52 -0.24 -2.37
N VAL A 113 0.14 0.91 -2.40
CA VAL A 113 0.54 1.59 -1.16
C VAL A 113 -0.70 2.04 -0.38
N VAL A 114 -1.66 2.68 -1.05
CA VAL A 114 -2.89 3.14 -0.40
C VAL A 114 -3.66 1.95 0.19
N HIS A 115 -3.83 0.89 -0.61
CA HIS A 115 -4.52 -0.32 -0.18
C HIS A 115 -3.88 -0.92 1.07
N GLY A 116 -2.56 -1.07 1.05
CA GLY A 116 -1.83 -1.62 2.19
C GLY A 116 -1.95 -0.76 3.43
N CYS A 117 -1.86 0.55 3.28
CA CYS A 117 -2.01 1.47 4.41
C CYS A 117 -3.39 1.38 5.04
N LEU A 118 -4.45 1.25 4.22
CA LEU A 118 -5.80 1.09 4.75
C LEU A 118 -5.95 -0.20 5.54
N HIS A 119 -5.31 -1.29 5.08
CA HIS A 119 -5.28 -2.53 5.85
C HIS A 119 -4.58 -2.32 7.21
N LEU A 120 -3.49 -1.55 7.25
CA LEU A 120 -2.81 -1.27 8.51
C LEU A 120 -3.72 -0.50 9.48
N LEU A 121 -4.65 0.30 8.95
CA LEU A 121 -5.61 1.04 9.75
C LEU A 121 -6.80 0.18 10.21
N GLY A 122 -6.89 -1.05 9.75
CA GLY A 122 -7.95 -1.96 10.14
C GLY A 122 -9.06 -2.13 9.12
N PHE A 123 -9.00 -1.45 7.99
CA PHE A 123 -9.96 -1.68 6.90
C PHE A 123 -9.70 -3.04 6.29
N ASP A 124 -10.77 -3.71 5.94
CA ASP A 124 -10.67 -5.05 5.36
C ASP A 124 -11.76 -5.20 4.30
N HIS A 125 -11.80 -6.33 3.64
CA HIS A 125 -12.80 -6.62 2.61
C HIS A 125 -13.36 -8.03 2.79
N ILE A 126 -13.65 -8.38 4.06
CA ILE A 126 -14.20 -9.69 4.40
C ILE A 126 -15.64 -9.81 3.91
N ASP A 127 -16.44 -8.75 4.06
CA ASP A 127 -17.82 -8.75 3.55
C ASP A 127 -18.00 -7.60 2.56
N ASP A 128 -19.17 -7.59 1.88
CA ASP A 128 -19.44 -6.62 0.81
C ASP A 128 -19.44 -5.18 1.31
N ALA A 129 -19.97 -4.94 2.49
CA ALA A 129 -20.04 -3.59 3.06
C ALA A 129 -18.63 -3.07 3.38
N GLU A 130 -17.78 -3.92 3.96
CA GLU A 130 -16.41 -3.55 4.26
C GLU A 130 -15.61 -3.31 2.98
N ALA A 131 -15.80 -4.17 1.98
CA ALA A 131 -15.13 -4.01 0.69
C ALA A 131 -15.53 -2.70 0.02
N ASP A 132 -16.83 -2.37 0.03
CA ASP A 132 -17.31 -1.13 -0.56
C ASP A 132 -16.73 0.10 0.13
N GLU A 133 -16.66 0.08 1.45
CA GLU A 133 -16.09 1.20 2.21
C GLU A 133 -14.60 1.37 1.90
N MET A 134 -13.86 0.27 1.89
CA MET A 134 -12.42 0.32 1.62
C MET A 134 -12.15 0.82 0.21
N GLU A 135 -12.89 0.32 -0.79
CA GLU A 135 -12.72 0.75 -2.17
C GLU A 135 -13.09 2.21 -2.35
N ALA A 136 -14.14 2.68 -1.69
CA ALA A 136 -14.52 4.09 -1.77
C ALA A 136 -13.42 4.99 -1.23
N ARG A 137 -12.77 4.60 -0.15
CA ARG A 137 -11.65 5.35 0.41
C ARG A 137 -10.44 5.35 -0.53
N GLU A 138 -10.13 4.20 -1.13
CA GLU A 138 -9.05 4.09 -2.10
C GLU A 138 -9.28 5.03 -3.28
N ILE A 139 -10.49 5.05 -3.80
CA ILE A 139 -10.85 5.90 -4.93
C ILE A 139 -10.68 7.38 -4.57
N THR A 140 -11.17 7.79 -3.42
CA THR A 140 -11.09 9.17 -2.98
C THR A 140 -9.63 9.62 -2.81
N ILE A 141 -8.82 8.79 -2.15
CA ILE A 141 -7.41 9.10 -1.90
C ILE A 141 -6.65 9.19 -3.23
N LEU A 142 -6.86 8.22 -4.10
CA LEU A 142 -6.15 8.19 -5.39
C LEU A 142 -6.54 9.36 -6.27
N ARG A 143 -7.81 9.80 -6.26
CA ARG A 143 -8.23 10.98 -6.99
C ARG A 143 -7.54 12.24 -6.47
N GLN A 144 -7.41 12.36 -5.16
CA GLN A 144 -6.68 13.48 -4.56
C GLN A 144 -5.23 13.51 -5.01
N LEU A 145 -4.66 12.35 -5.28
CA LEU A 145 -3.28 12.23 -5.77
C LEU A 145 -3.16 12.40 -7.28
N GLY A 146 -4.29 12.54 -7.98
CA GLY A 146 -4.28 12.73 -9.43
C GLY A 146 -4.43 11.46 -10.25
N PHE A 147 -4.82 10.36 -9.62
CA PHE A 147 -5.00 9.08 -10.31
C PHE A 147 -6.48 8.78 -10.54
N ASN A 148 -6.75 8.05 -11.60
CA ASN A 148 -8.10 7.60 -11.91
C ASN A 148 -8.54 6.50 -10.95
N ASN A 149 -9.87 6.23 -10.95
CA ASN A 149 -10.44 5.15 -10.16
C ASN A 149 -9.79 3.82 -10.59
N PRO A 150 -9.11 3.10 -9.67
CA PRO A 150 -8.42 1.87 -10.05
C PRO A 150 -9.36 0.72 -10.39
N TYR A 151 -10.63 0.85 -10.06
CA TYR A 151 -11.62 -0.20 -10.31
C TYR A 151 -12.43 0.03 -11.58
N GLU A 152 -12.18 1.14 -12.27
CA GLU A 152 -12.77 1.37 -13.58
C GLU A 152 -11.88 0.77 -14.65
N PHE A 153 -12.46 -0.12 -15.44
CA PHE A 153 -11.75 -0.67 -16.57
C PHE A 153 -11.99 0.25 -17.76
N ASN A 154 -10.91 0.65 -18.40
CA ASN A 154 -10.98 1.51 -19.56
C ASN A 154 -11.24 0.64 -20.77
N THR A 155 -12.49 0.26 -20.96
CA THR A 155 -12.88 -0.68 -22.01
C THR A 155 -13.36 0.00 -23.26
N ASP A 156 -13.52 1.30 -23.20
CA ASP A 156 -13.99 2.00 -24.33
C ASP A 156 -12.90 2.56 -25.06
N LYS A 157 -12.23 2.16 -25.38
CA LYS A 157 -11.35 2.80 -25.98
C LYS A 157 -11.26 3.04 -27.11
#